data_bb406c83481379d268dc7cba72b996e5
#
_entry.id   bb406c83481379d268dc7cba72b996e5
#
_cell.length_a   1.000
_cell.length_b   1.000
_cell.length_c   1.000
_cell.angle_alpha   90.00
_cell.angle_beta   90.00
_cell.angle_gamma   90.00
#
_symmetry.space_group_name_H-M   'P 1'
#
loop_
_entity.id
_entity.type
_entity.pdbx_description
1 polymer ?
#
loop_
_entity_poly.entity_id
_entity_poly.type
_entity_poly.pdbx_seq_one_letter_code
_entity_poly.pdbx_strand_id
1 'polypeptide(L)'
;ARVTTGENDAVVEGLGRFLPVDAPVDCCESGSTLRFLIPLASLTGQEVTFTGRGRLMERPQSVYKTLYQQQGLRFEQGADRLTVEGALTPGEYELAGNVSSQFISGLLFALPLLGGTSTLHLIPPVESRSYIDMTRAVQHAFGVESRWLDENTLEIPGGQHYLPCDYTVEGDYSQAAFPAVLGAVTGGVAITGLSEETLQGDAAILEILRRCGARFLSLIHISEPTRHAQIS
;
A
#
# COMPACT_ATOMS: atom_id res chain seq x y z
N ALA A 1 -7.47 -18.88 0.03
CA ALA A 1 -8.25 -18.36 -1.12
C ALA A 1 -8.10 -19.31 -2.32
N ARG A 2 -9.13 -19.38 -3.15
CA ARG A 2 -9.06 -20.03 -4.46
C ARG A 2 -8.93 -18.93 -5.51
N VAL A 3 -7.99 -19.10 -6.44
CA VAL A 3 -7.77 -18.14 -7.52
C VAL A 3 -8.02 -18.84 -8.85
N THR A 4 -8.84 -18.23 -9.68
CA THR A 4 -9.06 -18.64 -11.07
C THR A 4 -8.69 -17.47 -11.97
N THR A 5 -7.79 -17.69 -12.94
CA THR A 5 -7.32 -16.66 -13.87
C THR A 5 -7.95 -16.88 -15.23
N GLY A 6 -8.53 -15.83 -15.82
CA GLY A 6 -8.94 -15.75 -17.22
C GLY A 6 -7.87 -15.04 -18.07
N GLU A 7 -8.21 -14.69 -19.28
CA GLU A 7 -7.30 -13.99 -20.22
C GLU A 7 -6.99 -12.57 -19.75
N ASN A 8 -7.98 -11.85 -19.24
CA ASN A 8 -7.88 -10.45 -18.83
C ASN A 8 -8.41 -10.19 -17.41
N ASP A 9 -8.73 -11.23 -16.66
CA ASP A 9 -9.31 -11.14 -15.34
C ASP A 9 -8.76 -12.22 -14.38
N ALA A 10 -9.04 -12.03 -13.11
CA ALA A 10 -8.81 -13.04 -12.09
C ALA A 10 -9.95 -12.98 -11.05
N VAL A 11 -10.47 -14.15 -10.69
CA VAL A 11 -11.46 -14.28 -9.62
C VAL A 11 -10.77 -14.85 -8.40
N VAL A 12 -10.86 -14.15 -7.28
CA VAL A 12 -10.32 -14.57 -5.99
C VAL A 12 -11.46 -14.86 -5.03
N GLU A 13 -11.69 -16.13 -4.74
CA GLU A 13 -12.66 -16.56 -3.72
C GLU A 13 -11.98 -16.47 -2.35
N GLY A 14 -12.27 -15.39 -1.60
CA GLY A 14 -11.75 -15.17 -0.27
C GLY A 14 -12.31 -16.16 0.74
N LEU A 15 -11.57 -16.42 1.82
CA LEU A 15 -11.99 -17.29 2.91
C LEU A 15 -12.66 -16.53 4.07
N GLY A 16 -12.76 -15.20 3.97
CA GLY A 16 -13.27 -14.34 5.04
C GLY A 16 -12.40 -14.30 6.32
N ARG A 17 -11.29 -15.01 6.33
CA ARG A 17 -10.31 -15.03 7.43
C ARG A 17 -8.93 -15.45 6.92
N PHE A 18 -7.91 -15.06 7.66
CA PHE A 18 -6.56 -15.59 7.46
C PHE A 18 -6.48 -16.99 8.07
N LEU A 19 -5.88 -17.92 7.33
CA LEU A 19 -5.61 -19.28 7.79
C LEU A 19 -4.09 -19.50 7.82
N PRO A 20 -3.60 -20.36 8.72
CA PRO A 20 -2.22 -20.80 8.67
C PRO A 20 -1.86 -21.32 7.28
N VAL A 21 -0.62 -21.10 6.87
CA VAL A 21 -0.07 -21.60 5.60
C VAL A 21 1.00 -22.63 5.88
N ASP A 22 0.86 -23.82 5.28
CA ASP A 22 1.80 -24.93 5.49
C ASP A 22 3.06 -24.83 4.61
N ALA A 23 3.07 -23.90 3.65
CA ALA A 23 4.19 -23.69 2.74
C ALA A 23 4.69 -22.23 2.80
N PRO A 24 5.98 -21.97 2.53
CA PRO A 24 6.50 -20.63 2.46
C PRO A 24 5.77 -19.76 1.44
N VAL A 25 5.56 -18.49 1.78
CA VAL A 25 4.95 -17.50 0.90
C VAL A 25 6.05 -16.87 0.04
N ASP A 26 6.10 -17.21 -1.25
CA ASP A 26 7.06 -16.63 -2.20
C ASP A 26 6.60 -15.23 -2.63
N CYS A 27 7.30 -14.21 -2.15
CA CYS A 27 7.07 -12.82 -2.51
C CYS A 27 7.78 -12.40 -3.81
N CYS A 28 8.41 -13.33 -4.52
CA CYS A 28 9.24 -13.06 -5.70
C CYS A 28 10.28 -11.96 -5.40
N GLU A 29 10.25 -10.83 -6.11
CA GLU A 29 11.11 -9.65 -5.87
C GLU A 29 10.34 -8.47 -5.24
N SER A 30 9.06 -8.68 -4.88
CA SER A 30 8.16 -7.61 -4.44
C SER A 30 8.33 -7.26 -2.97
N GLY A 31 8.94 -6.11 -2.70
CA GLY A 31 9.06 -5.55 -1.34
C GLY A 31 7.71 -5.14 -0.74
N SER A 32 6.76 -4.67 -1.54
CA SER A 32 5.41 -4.33 -1.09
C SER A 32 4.64 -5.58 -0.67
N THR A 33 4.66 -6.64 -1.48
CA THR A 33 4.03 -7.92 -1.13
C THR A 33 4.55 -8.42 0.22
N LEU A 34 5.87 -8.46 0.42
CA LEU A 34 6.46 -8.89 1.68
C LEU A 34 5.99 -8.03 2.86
N ARG A 35 6.12 -6.69 2.74
CA ARG A 35 5.79 -5.76 3.83
C ARG A 35 4.31 -5.72 4.16
N PHE A 36 3.43 -5.87 3.17
CA PHE A 36 1.99 -5.91 3.42
C PHE A 36 1.54 -7.20 4.07
N LEU A 37 2.15 -8.33 3.71
CA LEU A 37 1.74 -9.64 4.22
C LEU A 37 2.31 -9.95 5.61
N ILE A 38 3.44 -9.38 6.03
CA ILE A 38 4.02 -9.66 7.34
C ILE A 38 3.02 -9.39 8.49
N PRO A 39 2.41 -8.19 8.62
CA PRO A 39 1.45 -7.96 9.70
C PRO A 39 0.17 -8.79 9.56
N LEU A 40 -0.28 -9.04 8.33
CA LEU A 40 -1.46 -9.89 8.07
C LEU A 40 -1.22 -11.34 8.47
N ALA A 41 -0.02 -11.87 8.26
CA ALA A 41 0.36 -13.21 8.70
C ALA A 41 0.24 -13.36 10.22
N SER A 42 0.59 -12.31 10.96
CA SER A 42 0.50 -12.29 12.43
C SER A 42 -0.91 -12.21 12.99
N LEU A 43 -1.95 -12.11 12.14
CA LEU A 43 -3.34 -12.28 12.58
C LEU A 43 -3.66 -13.74 12.92
N THR A 44 -2.88 -14.70 12.42
CA THR A 44 -3.09 -16.13 12.69
C THR A 44 -2.45 -16.59 14.01
N GLY A 45 -1.45 -15.87 14.50
CA GLY A 45 -0.61 -16.26 15.63
C GLY A 45 0.33 -17.45 15.33
N GLN A 46 0.26 -18.03 14.14
CA GLN A 46 1.06 -19.18 13.72
C GLN A 46 2.38 -18.74 13.08
N GLU A 47 3.32 -19.67 12.98
CA GLU A 47 4.55 -19.45 12.22
C GLU A 47 4.24 -19.31 10.73
N VAL A 48 4.75 -18.24 10.11
CA VAL A 48 4.69 -18.01 8.67
C VAL A 48 6.08 -17.67 8.16
N THR A 49 6.52 -18.40 7.13
CA THR A 49 7.80 -18.17 6.47
C THR A 49 7.56 -17.52 5.11
N PHE A 50 8.29 -16.44 4.85
CA PHE A 50 8.34 -15.73 3.58
C PHE A 50 9.67 -16.04 2.88
N THR A 51 9.62 -16.19 1.57
CA THR A 51 10.78 -16.31 0.68
C THR A 51 10.72 -15.27 -0.42
N GLY A 52 11.83 -15.06 -1.09
CA GLY A 52 11.91 -14.13 -2.21
C GLY A 52 13.12 -14.38 -3.07
N ARG A 53 13.20 -13.63 -4.18
CA ARG A 53 14.26 -13.73 -5.18
C ARG A 53 15.08 -12.45 -5.24
N GLY A 54 16.19 -12.52 -5.96
CA GLY A 54 17.09 -11.38 -6.09
C GLY A 54 17.55 -10.88 -4.72
N ARG A 55 17.41 -9.60 -4.48
CA ARG A 55 17.86 -8.94 -3.24
C ARG A 55 16.74 -8.72 -2.22
N LEU A 56 15.57 -9.37 -2.37
CA LEU A 56 14.41 -9.09 -1.50
C LEU A 56 14.72 -9.39 -0.04
N MET A 57 15.32 -10.55 0.24
CA MET A 57 15.62 -10.96 1.61
C MET A 57 16.78 -10.17 2.25
N GLU A 58 17.62 -9.51 1.45
CA GLU A 58 18.68 -8.62 1.92
C GLU A 58 18.13 -7.24 2.35
N ARG A 59 16.93 -6.86 1.88
CA ARG A 59 16.36 -5.55 2.21
C ARG A 59 16.01 -5.47 3.68
N PRO A 60 16.42 -4.40 4.40
CA PRO A 60 16.16 -4.28 5.83
C PRO A 60 14.66 -4.28 6.15
N GLN A 61 14.29 -5.09 7.15
CA GLN A 61 12.95 -5.12 7.75
C GLN A 61 13.03 -4.71 9.23
N SER A 62 13.99 -3.83 9.57
CA SER A 62 14.27 -3.40 10.94
C SER A 62 13.05 -2.80 11.65
N VAL A 63 12.18 -2.11 10.92
CA VAL A 63 10.94 -1.52 11.45
C VAL A 63 10.07 -2.61 12.07
N TYR A 64 9.72 -3.63 11.30
CA TYR A 64 8.94 -4.75 11.82
C TYR A 64 9.69 -5.57 12.86
N LYS A 65 10.99 -5.78 12.67
CA LYS A 65 11.81 -6.49 13.67
C LYS A 65 11.70 -5.84 15.05
N THR A 66 11.87 -4.52 15.13
CA THR A 66 11.76 -3.78 16.39
C THR A 66 10.35 -3.90 16.98
N LEU A 67 9.32 -3.69 16.15
CA LEU A 67 7.92 -3.77 16.58
C LEU A 67 7.56 -5.16 17.13
N TYR A 68 7.97 -6.23 16.44
CA TYR A 68 7.73 -7.61 16.90
C TYR A 68 8.46 -7.91 18.20
N GLN A 69 9.70 -7.45 18.33
CA GLN A 69 10.46 -7.60 19.58
C GLN A 69 9.78 -6.88 20.76
N GLN A 70 9.24 -5.68 20.54
CA GLN A 70 8.49 -4.93 21.57
C GLN A 70 7.26 -5.68 22.05
N GLN A 71 6.60 -6.43 21.17
CA GLN A 71 5.43 -7.24 21.49
C GLN A 71 5.78 -8.68 21.93
N GLY A 72 7.08 -9.02 22.03
CA GLY A 72 7.51 -10.36 22.41
C GLY A 72 7.25 -11.43 21.35
N LEU A 73 7.09 -11.01 20.08
CA LEU A 73 6.83 -11.89 18.94
C LEU A 73 8.14 -12.29 18.27
N ARG A 74 8.13 -13.45 17.62
CA ARG A 74 9.29 -13.94 16.86
C ARG A 74 9.39 -13.23 15.52
N PHE A 75 10.59 -12.76 15.19
CA PHE A 75 10.94 -12.17 13.90
C PHE A 75 12.37 -12.55 13.54
N GLU A 76 12.53 -13.42 12.58
CA GLU A 76 13.83 -13.94 12.15
C GLU A 76 14.01 -13.69 10.65
N GLN A 77 14.98 -12.84 10.31
CA GLN A 77 15.36 -12.58 8.91
C GLN A 77 16.73 -13.22 8.65
N GLY A 78 16.76 -14.20 7.77
CA GLY A 78 17.95 -14.85 7.24
C GLY A 78 18.30 -14.35 5.84
N ALA A 79 19.27 -15.00 5.20
CA ALA A 79 19.74 -14.66 3.88
C ALA A 79 18.72 -15.00 2.76
N ASP A 80 17.92 -16.06 2.96
CA ASP A 80 17.01 -16.62 1.96
C ASP A 80 15.53 -16.58 2.37
N ARG A 81 15.24 -16.29 3.64
CA ARG A 81 13.89 -16.32 4.19
C ARG A 81 13.70 -15.36 5.36
N LEU A 82 12.44 -15.06 5.63
CA LEU A 82 12.00 -14.33 6.80
C LEU A 82 10.88 -15.11 7.48
N THR A 83 10.99 -15.36 8.78
CA THR A 83 9.98 -16.09 9.56
C THR A 83 9.42 -15.18 10.65
N VAL A 84 8.10 -15.18 10.77
CA VAL A 84 7.37 -14.49 11.85
C VAL A 84 6.46 -15.49 12.57
N GLU A 85 6.27 -15.29 13.88
CA GLU A 85 5.37 -16.09 14.69
C GLU A 85 4.81 -15.25 15.84
N GLY A 86 3.55 -15.48 16.17
CA GLY A 86 2.82 -14.80 17.21
C GLY A 86 1.80 -13.81 16.69
N ALA A 87 0.80 -13.52 17.52
CA ALA A 87 -0.31 -12.64 17.17
C ALA A 87 -0.02 -11.19 17.57
N LEU A 88 -0.20 -10.26 16.62
CA LEU A 88 -0.21 -8.83 16.93
C LEU A 88 -1.34 -8.51 17.92
N THR A 89 -1.08 -7.62 18.84
CA THR A 89 -2.07 -7.14 19.83
C THR A 89 -2.40 -5.67 19.57
N PRO A 90 -3.65 -5.24 19.81
CA PRO A 90 -3.99 -3.82 19.74
C PRO A 90 -3.20 -3.01 20.78
N GLY A 91 -2.95 -1.74 20.50
CA GLY A 91 -2.22 -0.85 21.41
C GLY A 91 -1.44 0.23 20.68
N GLU A 92 -0.42 0.75 21.36
CA GLU A 92 0.44 1.82 20.85
C GLU A 92 1.57 1.25 20.00
N TYR A 93 1.74 1.82 18.81
CA TYR A 93 2.78 1.48 17.86
C TYR A 93 3.58 2.73 17.51
N GLU A 94 4.89 2.67 17.65
CA GLU A 94 5.77 3.78 17.29
C GLU A 94 6.66 3.40 16.11
N LEU A 95 6.68 4.22 15.07
CA LEU A 95 7.48 4.03 13.88
C LEU A 95 8.15 5.33 13.46
N ALA A 96 9.37 5.25 12.93
CA ALA A 96 9.99 6.39 12.27
C ALA A 96 9.21 6.77 11.01
N GLY A 97 8.85 8.04 10.85
CA GLY A 97 8.06 8.52 9.71
C GLY A 97 8.85 8.64 8.40
N ASN A 98 10.18 8.59 8.47
CA ASN A 98 11.07 8.61 7.30
C ASN A 98 11.40 7.22 6.75
N VAL A 99 10.68 6.19 7.18
CA VAL A 99 10.75 4.86 6.57
C VAL A 99 9.78 4.75 5.40
N SER A 100 9.93 3.69 4.61
CA SER A 100 8.97 3.41 3.53
C SER A 100 7.54 3.31 4.06
N SER A 101 6.60 4.03 3.44
CA SER A 101 5.15 3.96 3.74
C SER A 101 4.57 2.55 3.71
N GLN A 102 5.24 1.63 3.00
CA GLN A 102 4.80 0.23 2.93
C GLN A 102 4.75 -0.46 4.30
N PHE A 103 5.61 -0.07 5.26
CA PHE A 103 5.53 -0.57 6.63
C PHE A 103 4.26 -0.10 7.33
N ILE A 104 3.93 1.17 7.15
CA ILE A 104 2.73 1.77 7.74
C ILE A 104 1.48 1.18 7.07
N SER A 105 1.45 1.10 5.74
CA SER A 105 0.34 0.49 5.00
C SER A 105 0.11 -0.98 5.38
N GLY A 106 1.18 -1.75 5.59
CA GLY A 106 1.05 -3.14 6.05
C GLY A 106 0.38 -3.24 7.42
N LEU A 107 0.72 -2.36 8.36
CA LEU A 107 0.03 -2.28 9.65
C LEU A 107 -1.42 -1.84 9.49
N LEU A 108 -1.69 -0.85 8.65
CA LEU A 108 -3.04 -0.39 8.36
C LEU A 108 -3.94 -1.51 7.84
N PHE A 109 -3.40 -2.47 7.07
CA PHE A 109 -4.19 -3.62 6.62
C PHE A 109 -4.54 -4.59 7.75
N ALA A 110 -3.70 -4.73 8.77
CA ALA A 110 -3.88 -5.72 9.83
C ALA A 110 -4.57 -5.16 11.08
N LEU A 111 -4.20 -3.97 11.53
CA LEU A 111 -4.66 -3.41 12.81
C LEU A 111 -6.17 -3.25 12.93
N PRO A 112 -6.94 -2.86 11.88
CA PRO A 112 -8.39 -2.78 11.96
C PRO A 112 -9.07 -4.12 12.28
N LEU A 113 -8.42 -5.24 11.95
CA LEU A 113 -8.95 -6.59 12.16
C LEU A 113 -8.71 -7.12 13.58
N LEU A 114 -7.90 -6.42 14.39
CA LEU A 114 -7.66 -6.78 15.78
C LEU A 114 -8.87 -6.43 16.66
N GLY A 115 -8.99 -7.09 17.80
CA GLY A 115 -10.15 -6.92 18.71
C GLY A 115 -10.21 -5.60 19.48
N GLY A 116 -9.26 -4.69 19.32
CA GLY A 116 -9.20 -3.41 20.05
C GLY A 116 -8.57 -2.31 19.22
N THR A 117 -8.73 -1.07 19.66
CA THR A 117 -8.17 0.12 19.01
C THR A 117 -6.64 0.12 19.09
N SER A 118 -6.00 0.52 18.00
CA SER A 118 -4.55 0.75 17.92
C SER A 118 -4.25 2.20 17.56
N THR A 119 -3.10 2.68 18.00
CA THR A 119 -2.60 4.02 17.69
C THR A 119 -1.22 3.91 17.06
N LEU A 120 -1.03 4.53 15.90
CA LEU A 120 0.28 4.66 15.26
C LEU A 120 0.86 6.04 15.51
N HIS A 121 1.99 6.11 16.19
CA HIS A 121 2.79 7.32 16.38
C HIS A 121 3.93 7.33 15.38
N LEU A 122 3.91 8.30 14.45
CA LEU A 122 4.95 8.47 13.46
C LEU A 122 5.94 9.52 13.93
N ILE A 123 7.19 9.12 14.17
CA ILE A 123 8.26 10.02 14.56
C ILE A 123 8.67 10.86 13.34
N PRO A 124 8.58 12.20 13.39
CA PRO A 124 8.94 13.06 12.26
C PRO A 124 10.43 12.93 11.84
N PRO A 125 10.75 13.23 10.56
CA PRO A 125 9.83 13.69 9.50
C PRO A 125 8.99 12.56 8.90
N VAL A 126 7.72 12.87 8.54
CA VAL A 126 6.84 11.91 7.83
C VAL A 126 6.91 12.18 6.33
N GLU A 127 7.73 11.42 5.61
CA GLU A 127 8.06 11.70 4.21
C GLU A 127 7.00 11.22 3.21
N SER A 128 6.31 10.15 3.50
CA SER A 128 5.40 9.48 2.54
C SER A 128 3.93 9.57 2.96
N ARG A 129 3.49 10.71 3.49
CA ARG A 129 2.13 10.92 3.99
C ARG A 129 1.05 10.63 2.95
N SER A 130 1.25 11.08 1.72
CA SER A 130 0.31 10.84 0.62
C SER A 130 0.00 9.37 0.39
N TYR A 131 0.98 8.49 0.52
CA TYR A 131 0.77 7.04 0.37
C TYR A 131 0.03 6.41 1.55
N ILE A 132 0.21 6.97 2.77
CA ILE A 132 -0.57 6.58 3.94
C ILE A 132 -2.03 6.97 3.73
N ASP A 133 -2.28 8.21 3.32
CA ASP A 133 -3.63 8.73 3.07
C ASP A 133 -4.30 8.02 1.89
N MET A 134 -3.56 7.66 0.85
CA MET A 134 -4.05 6.81 -0.24
C MET A 134 -4.48 5.42 0.27
N THR A 135 -3.67 4.78 1.13
CA THR A 135 -4.04 3.50 1.75
C THR A 135 -5.34 3.63 2.55
N ARG A 136 -5.47 4.69 3.35
CA ARG A 136 -6.67 4.98 4.15
C ARG A 136 -7.90 5.24 3.29
N ALA A 137 -7.74 5.98 2.18
CA ALA A 137 -8.84 6.25 1.25
C ALA A 137 -9.37 4.96 0.61
N VAL A 138 -8.48 4.06 0.21
CA VAL A 138 -8.88 2.73 -0.29
C VAL A 138 -9.57 1.92 0.81
N GLN A 139 -9.01 1.90 2.03
CA GLN A 139 -9.64 1.21 3.17
C GLN A 139 -11.03 1.74 3.47
N HIS A 140 -11.24 3.07 3.43
CA HIS A 140 -12.54 3.70 3.60
C HIS A 140 -13.56 3.23 2.55
N ALA A 141 -13.16 3.12 1.28
CA ALA A 141 -14.02 2.57 0.23
C ALA A 141 -14.46 1.12 0.51
N PHE A 142 -13.63 0.36 1.23
CA PHE A 142 -13.93 -1.01 1.68
C PHE A 142 -14.49 -1.08 3.12
N GLY A 143 -15.00 0.04 3.66
CA GLY A 143 -15.70 0.10 4.94
C GLY A 143 -14.80 0.08 6.18
N VAL A 144 -13.50 0.31 6.03
CA VAL A 144 -12.54 0.34 7.16
C VAL A 144 -12.11 1.78 7.44
N GLU A 145 -12.25 2.20 8.69
CA GLU A 145 -12.01 3.56 9.13
C GLU A 145 -10.73 3.69 9.95
N SER A 146 -10.06 4.82 9.76
CA SER A 146 -8.98 5.30 10.61
C SER A 146 -8.97 6.82 10.59
N ARG A 147 -8.43 7.46 11.61
CA ARG A 147 -8.43 8.92 11.68
C ARG A 147 -7.11 9.47 12.21
N TRP A 148 -6.66 10.56 11.64
CA TRP A 148 -5.58 11.35 12.22
C TRP A 148 -6.09 12.05 13.48
N LEU A 149 -5.41 11.84 14.61
CA LEU A 149 -5.66 12.60 15.84
C LEU A 149 -4.90 13.92 15.83
N ASP A 150 -3.72 13.91 15.21
CA ASP A 150 -2.86 15.05 14.96
C ASP A 150 -2.00 14.82 13.70
N GLU A 151 -0.97 15.64 13.48
CA GLU A 151 -0.12 15.53 12.28
C GLU A 151 0.66 14.22 12.18
N ASN A 152 0.90 13.53 13.29
CA ASN A 152 1.78 12.37 13.36
C ASN A 152 1.15 11.15 14.04
N THR A 153 -0.07 11.28 14.53
CA THR A 153 -0.75 10.23 15.28
C THR A 153 -2.01 9.77 14.58
N LEU A 154 -2.07 8.50 14.24
CA LEU A 154 -3.18 7.86 13.55
C LEU A 154 -3.86 6.84 14.47
N GLU A 155 -5.16 7.02 14.72
CA GLU A 155 -6.01 6.08 15.43
C GLU A 155 -6.66 5.10 14.45
N ILE A 156 -6.62 3.82 14.80
CA ILE A 156 -7.20 2.73 14.02
C ILE A 156 -8.14 1.94 14.97
N PRO A 157 -9.46 2.18 14.92
CA PRO A 157 -10.42 1.36 15.65
C PRO A 157 -10.30 -0.10 15.23
N GLY A 158 -10.35 -1.01 16.19
CA GLY A 158 -10.32 -2.45 15.92
C GLY A 158 -11.72 -3.04 15.76
N GLY A 159 -11.79 -4.36 15.54
CA GLY A 159 -13.04 -5.09 15.34
C GLY A 159 -13.74 -4.78 14.01
N GLN A 160 -13.03 -4.16 13.08
CA GLN A 160 -13.55 -3.83 11.76
C GLN A 160 -13.42 -5.00 10.79
N HIS A 161 -14.17 -4.93 9.70
CA HIS A 161 -14.13 -5.92 8.62
C HIS A 161 -14.17 -5.21 7.28
N TYR A 162 -13.37 -5.69 6.32
CA TYR A 162 -13.45 -5.22 4.94
C TYR A 162 -14.74 -5.68 4.30
N LEU A 163 -15.47 -4.75 3.70
CA LEU A 163 -16.72 -4.99 3.00
C LEU A 163 -16.48 -5.06 1.48
N PRO A 164 -17.17 -5.95 0.77
CA PRO A 164 -17.07 -5.99 -0.68
C PRO A 164 -17.64 -4.71 -1.29
N CYS A 165 -16.96 -4.17 -2.29
CA CYS A 165 -17.44 -3.06 -3.10
C CYS A 165 -16.89 -3.15 -4.52
N ASP A 166 -17.56 -2.50 -5.47
CA ASP A 166 -17.02 -2.24 -6.80
C ASP A 166 -16.02 -1.08 -6.68
N TYR A 167 -14.79 -1.31 -7.12
CA TYR A 167 -13.72 -0.33 -7.02
C TYR A 167 -12.91 -0.27 -8.31
N THR A 168 -12.73 0.93 -8.84
CA THR A 168 -11.87 1.17 -10.00
C THR A 168 -10.56 1.77 -9.53
N VAL A 169 -9.46 1.06 -9.78
CA VAL A 169 -8.11 1.55 -9.45
C VAL A 169 -7.73 2.65 -10.45
N GLU A 170 -7.36 3.82 -9.95
CA GLU A 170 -6.87 4.91 -10.78
C GLU A 170 -5.50 4.58 -11.41
N GLY A 171 -5.17 5.26 -12.52
CA GLY A 171 -3.86 5.12 -13.16
C GLY A 171 -2.72 5.58 -12.26
N ASP A 172 -1.57 4.93 -12.39
CA ASP A 172 -0.37 5.19 -11.60
C ASP A 172 0.39 6.39 -12.16
N TYR A 173 0.45 7.50 -11.42
CA TYR A 173 1.18 8.70 -11.79
C TYR A 173 2.69 8.51 -11.85
N SER A 174 3.25 7.57 -11.08
CA SER A 174 4.69 7.25 -11.17
C SER A 174 5.05 6.65 -12.51
N GLN A 175 4.18 5.79 -13.06
CA GLN A 175 4.33 5.23 -14.40
C GLN A 175 3.97 6.25 -15.48
N ALA A 176 2.95 7.06 -15.26
CA ALA A 176 2.52 8.10 -16.19
C ALA A 176 3.58 9.20 -16.38
N ALA A 177 4.46 9.41 -15.42
CA ALA A 177 5.53 10.39 -15.50
C ALA A 177 6.44 10.19 -16.73
N PHE A 178 6.74 8.93 -17.08
CA PHE A 178 7.61 8.63 -18.23
C PHE A 178 6.99 9.08 -19.56
N PRO A 179 5.79 8.65 -19.97
CA PRO A 179 5.13 9.13 -21.17
C PRO A 179 4.79 10.63 -21.10
N ALA A 180 4.55 11.20 -19.91
CA ALA A 180 4.31 12.63 -19.76
C ALA A 180 5.55 13.46 -20.13
N VAL A 181 6.73 13.06 -19.63
CA VAL A 181 8.00 13.69 -20.02
C VAL A 181 8.28 13.52 -21.52
N LEU A 182 8.03 12.32 -22.06
CA LEU A 182 8.16 12.09 -23.51
C LEU A 182 7.26 13.04 -24.29
N GLY A 183 5.97 13.15 -23.92
CA GLY A 183 5.01 14.06 -24.55
C GLY A 183 5.42 15.53 -24.46
N ALA A 184 6.00 15.95 -23.32
CA ALA A 184 6.50 17.32 -23.15
C ALA A 184 7.65 17.67 -24.11
N VAL A 185 8.45 16.67 -24.51
CA VAL A 185 9.60 16.85 -25.42
C VAL A 185 9.21 16.68 -26.89
N THR A 186 8.36 15.69 -27.19
CA THR A 186 8.06 15.31 -28.59
C THR A 186 6.67 15.76 -29.07
N GLY A 187 5.76 16.07 -28.13
CA GLY A 187 4.35 16.32 -28.41
C GLY A 187 3.56 15.05 -28.72
N GLY A 188 2.21 15.19 -28.76
CA GLY A 188 1.32 14.17 -29.29
C GLY A 188 1.13 12.90 -28.45
N VAL A 189 1.44 12.92 -27.14
CA VAL A 189 1.18 11.80 -26.21
C VAL A 189 -0.14 12.00 -25.49
N ALA A 190 -1.00 10.98 -25.49
CA ALA A 190 -2.22 10.93 -24.69
C ALA A 190 -2.06 9.86 -23.59
N ILE A 191 -2.43 10.23 -22.35
CA ILE A 191 -2.42 9.34 -21.18
C ILE A 191 -3.84 9.27 -20.64
N THR A 192 -4.32 8.06 -20.40
CA THR A 192 -5.69 7.80 -19.93
C THR A 192 -5.69 7.12 -18.57
N GLY A 193 -6.85 7.19 -17.87
CA GLY A 193 -7.02 6.50 -16.59
C GLY A 193 -6.45 7.23 -15.39
N LEU A 194 -5.88 8.43 -15.55
CA LEU A 194 -5.45 9.28 -14.44
C LEU A 194 -6.64 10.05 -13.85
N SER A 195 -6.61 10.28 -12.54
CA SER A 195 -7.57 11.11 -11.81
C SER A 195 -6.94 12.46 -11.45
N GLU A 196 -7.69 13.55 -11.61
CA GLU A 196 -7.28 14.88 -11.10
C GLU A 196 -7.40 14.95 -9.56
N GLU A 197 -8.35 14.23 -8.99
CA GLU A 197 -8.59 14.14 -7.55
C GLU A 197 -7.75 13.02 -6.90
N THR A 198 -6.49 12.89 -7.32
CA THR A 198 -5.61 11.83 -6.82
C THR A 198 -4.91 12.22 -5.52
N LEU A 199 -4.69 11.23 -4.66
CA LEU A 199 -3.81 11.34 -3.49
C LEU A 199 -2.35 10.94 -3.78
N GLN A 200 -2.04 10.53 -5.01
CA GLN A 200 -0.69 10.14 -5.38
C GLN A 200 0.24 11.35 -5.40
N GLY A 201 1.29 11.33 -4.58
CA GLY A 201 2.30 12.41 -4.55
C GLY A 201 3.01 12.62 -5.89
N ASP A 202 3.10 11.57 -6.70
CA ASP A 202 3.72 11.59 -8.03
C ASP A 202 2.95 12.44 -9.06
N ALA A 203 1.70 12.82 -8.78
CA ALA A 203 0.94 13.79 -9.59
C ALA A 203 1.65 15.16 -9.68
N ALA A 204 2.59 15.46 -8.77
CA ALA A 204 3.46 16.63 -8.83
C ALA A 204 4.22 16.75 -10.16
N ILE A 205 4.42 15.63 -10.90
CA ILE A 205 5.05 15.66 -12.22
C ILE A 205 4.34 16.63 -13.18
N LEU A 206 3.02 16.72 -13.12
CA LEU A 206 2.24 17.62 -13.99
C LEU A 206 2.61 19.09 -13.73
N GLU A 207 2.72 19.49 -12.48
CA GLU A 207 3.12 20.84 -12.11
C GLU A 207 4.59 21.12 -12.49
N ILE A 208 5.48 20.17 -12.28
CA ILE A 208 6.88 20.27 -12.68
C ILE A 208 6.98 20.52 -14.18
N LEU A 209 6.30 19.69 -14.99
CA LEU A 209 6.34 19.84 -16.45
C LEU A 209 5.70 21.14 -16.92
N ARG A 210 4.59 21.60 -16.28
CA ARG A 210 3.97 22.91 -16.56
C ARG A 210 4.98 24.05 -16.33
N ARG A 211 5.72 23.99 -15.22
CA ARG A 211 6.76 24.98 -14.91
C ARG A 211 7.94 24.92 -15.89
N CYS A 212 8.18 23.75 -16.51
CA CYS A 212 9.13 23.60 -17.62
C CYS A 212 8.57 24.09 -18.97
N GLY A 213 7.33 24.61 -19.03
CA GLY A 213 6.73 25.15 -20.24
C GLY A 213 5.91 24.14 -21.05
N ALA A 214 5.71 22.92 -20.58
CA ALA A 214 4.83 21.96 -21.22
C ALA A 214 3.36 22.40 -21.14
N ARG A 215 2.60 22.14 -22.20
CA ARG A 215 1.16 22.40 -22.26
C ARG A 215 0.40 21.10 -22.13
N PHE A 216 -0.59 21.06 -21.22
CA PHE A 216 -1.49 19.93 -21.04
C PHE A 216 -2.90 20.34 -21.37
N LEU A 217 -3.63 19.43 -22.00
CA LEU A 217 -5.07 19.49 -22.13
C LEU A 217 -5.65 18.39 -21.26
N SER A 218 -6.35 18.76 -20.18
CA SER A 218 -7.19 17.82 -19.44
C SER A 218 -8.56 17.80 -20.10
N LEU A 219 -9.03 16.61 -20.47
CA LEU A 219 -10.34 16.40 -21.10
C LEU A 219 -11.41 15.91 -20.11
N ILE A 220 -11.11 15.94 -18.80
CA ILE A 220 -11.98 15.36 -17.75
C ILE A 220 -13.25 16.18 -17.53
N HIS A 221 -13.30 17.46 -17.92
CA HIS A 221 -14.48 18.33 -17.78
C HIS A 221 -15.51 18.25 -18.92
N ILE A 222 -15.33 17.35 -19.88
CA ILE A 222 -16.31 17.13 -20.93
C ILE A 222 -17.14 15.91 -20.52
N SER A 223 -18.38 16.15 -20.13
CA SER A 223 -19.38 15.17 -19.68
C SER A 223 -19.75 14.14 -20.75
N GLU A 224 -18.83 13.19 -21.03
CA GLU A 224 -19.13 11.96 -21.78
C GLU A 224 -18.07 10.89 -21.42
N PRO A 225 -18.42 9.60 -21.30
CA PRO A 225 -17.59 8.56 -20.71
C PRO A 225 -16.40 8.07 -21.53
N THR A 226 -15.92 8.80 -22.52
CA THR A 226 -14.77 8.40 -23.35
C THR A 226 -14.00 9.61 -23.88
N ARG A 227 -13.18 10.28 -23.05
CA ARG A 227 -12.19 11.21 -23.64
C ARG A 227 -10.87 11.22 -22.87
N HIS A 228 -9.80 11.30 -23.65
CA HIS A 228 -8.40 11.14 -23.29
C HIS A 228 -7.74 12.50 -22.91
N ALA A 229 -6.83 12.52 -21.96
CA ALA A 229 -5.91 13.65 -21.79
C ALA A 229 -4.90 13.64 -22.95
N GLN A 230 -4.79 14.73 -23.69
CA GLN A 230 -3.78 14.91 -24.72
C GLN A 230 -2.71 15.88 -24.23
N ILE A 231 -1.46 15.47 -24.36
CA ILE A 231 -0.29 16.33 -24.16
C ILE A 231 0.17 16.76 -25.53
N SER A 232 0.16 18.05 -25.81
CA SER A 232 0.64 18.65 -27.06
C SER A 232 1.82 19.61 -26.79
#